data_15f24faba55524c19cb639c7eb721b7e
#
_entry.id   15f24faba55524c19cb639c7eb721b7e
#
_cell.length_a   1.000
_cell.length_b   1.000
_cell.length_c   1.000
_cell.angle_alpha   90.00
_cell.angle_beta   90.00
_cell.angle_gamma   90.00
#
_symmetry.space_group_name_H-M   'P 1'
#
loop_
_entity.id
_entity.type
_entity.pdbx_description
1 polymer ?
#
loop_
_entity_poly.entity_id
_entity_poly.type
_entity_poly.pdbx_seq_one_letter_code
_entity_poly.pdbx_strand_id
1 'polypeptide(L)'
;MISIIVPVYNVGSYLPKCIDSILKQTCGDFELILVDDGSTDDSPQICDSYKEKDARVVVIHKQNEGLVRARKTGLQKAAGQYICYVDGDDWIEADMIEHLSEKMAETGADLAASGLYCESEDSVQKLHGKLEAGIYDTKEILSIMLYTGEFYEFGVSQFACTKLFRRDLLWDVQIQVDDRINCGEDVAVTYPYILRTQKICISDYIGYHYIQRAGSIVGCFDSDEYDRNKILIAYLKNIFDRSAYAECLLRQLNQYAKNLFLTRNIACFDVLQKDEILMPYGGIPVNARIILYGAGKMGQSLYRYLKGRDSIEVVDWLDKNSAVYQKKGMEVHCPDCLEKIQDKAYDFLLIAVNSQKAVKSIYRCLEEMGVNAEKIKWLREEFIREDYFILDAFA
;
A
#
# COMPACT_ATOMS: atom_id res chain seq x y z
N MET A 1 -16.44 5.15 -24.17
CA MET A 1 -15.89 6.36 -23.47
C MET A 1 -15.44 5.99 -22.08
N ILE A 2 -14.30 6.51 -21.65
CA ILE A 2 -13.67 6.31 -20.35
C ILE A 2 -13.67 7.63 -19.58
N SER A 3 -13.97 7.63 -18.28
CA SER A 3 -13.75 8.80 -17.41
C SER A 3 -12.47 8.59 -16.60
N ILE A 4 -11.50 9.46 -16.78
CA ILE A 4 -10.26 9.49 -16.03
C ILE A 4 -10.44 10.52 -14.93
N ILE A 5 -10.38 10.09 -13.67
CA ILE A 5 -10.61 10.92 -12.49
C ILE A 5 -9.28 11.20 -11.81
N VAL A 6 -8.95 12.47 -11.66
CA VAL A 6 -7.74 12.95 -11.00
C VAL A 6 -8.11 13.75 -9.76
N PRO A 7 -7.95 13.20 -8.55
CA PRO A 7 -8.01 13.98 -7.32
C PRO A 7 -6.80 14.91 -7.25
N VAL A 8 -7.03 16.17 -6.90
CA VAL A 8 -6.00 17.21 -6.85
C VAL A 8 -6.02 17.86 -5.47
N TYR A 9 -4.90 17.83 -4.75
CA TYR A 9 -4.71 18.57 -3.51
C TYR A 9 -3.25 18.92 -3.27
N ASN A 10 -2.91 20.21 -3.44
CA ASN A 10 -1.55 20.76 -3.25
C ASN A 10 -0.46 19.98 -4.02
N VAL A 11 -0.68 19.77 -5.32
CA VAL A 11 0.22 19.04 -6.23
C VAL A 11 0.65 19.86 -7.46
N GLY A 12 0.56 21.19 -7.38
CA GLY A 12 0.81 22.10 -8.51
C GLY A 12 2.11 21.85 -9.25
N SER A 13 3.18 21.45 -8.55
CA SER A 13 4.49 21.15 -9.16
C SER A 13 4.48 19.90 -10.06
N TYR A 14 3.57 18.96 -9.83
CA TYR A 14 3.48 17.67 -10.53
C TYR A 14 2.32 17.63 -11.53
N LEU A 15 1.25 18.36 -11.21
CA LEU A 15 -0.02 18.33 -11.91
C LEU A 15 0.09 18.56 -13.45
N PRO A 16 0.92 19.47 -13.97
CA PRO A 16 1.09 19.61 -15.42
C PRO A 16 1.58 18.33 -16.09
N LYS A 17 2.54 17.61 -15.50
CA LYS A 17 3.05 16.35 -16.04
C LYS A 17 1.96 15.27 -16.02
N CYS A 18 1.19 15.19 -14.96
CA CYS A 18 0.04 14.30 -14.84
C CYS A 18 -0.97 14.53 -15.95
N ILE A 19 -1.49 15.76 -16.07
CA ILE A 19 -2.52 16.12 -17.06
C ILE A 19 -2.00 15.91 -18.48
N ASP A 20 -0.77 16.35 -18.79
CA ASP A 20 -0.16 16.19 -20.09
C ASP A 20 -0.05 14.72 -20.50
N SER A 21 0.30 13.81 -19.57
CA SER A 21 0.40 12.38 -19.84
C SER A 21 -0.97 11.76 -20.17
N ILE A 22 -2.02 12.25 -19.54
CA ILE A 22 -3.40 11.82 -19.80
C ILE A 22 -3.90 12.37 -21.14
N LEU A 23 -3.67 13.65 -21.44
CA LEU A 23 -4.15 14.26 -22.69
C LEU A 23 -3.43 13.71 -23.93
N LYS A 24 -2.23 13.12 -23.76
CA LYS A 24 -1.43 12.46 -24.81
C LYS A 24 -1.75 10.97 -24.99
N GLN A 25 -2.77 10.43 -24.30
CA GLN A 25 -3.16 9.03 -24.48
C GLN A 25 -3.56 8.73 -25.93
N THR A 26 -3.13 7.56 -26.41
CA THR A 26 -3.46 7.07 -27.77
C THR A 26 -4.92 6.78 -27.95
N CYS A 27 -5.61 6.31 -26.89
CA CYS A 27 -7.05 6.23 -26.83
C CYS A 27 -7.66 7.62 -26.66
N GLY A 28 -8.38 8.14 -27.67
CA GLY A 28 -8.97 9.48 -27.64
C GLY A 28 -10.38 9.56 -27.05
N ASP A 29 -11.06 8.44 -26.84
CA ASP A 29 -12.46 8.38 -26.34
C ASP A 29 -12.55 8.44 -24.80
N PHE A 30 -12.14 9.57 -24.22
CA PHE A 30 -12.20 9.80 -22.78
C PHE A 30 -12.60 11.22 -22.41
N GLU A 31 -13.05 11.41 -21.17
CA GLU A 31 -13.11 12.67 -20.47
C GLU A 31 -12.12 12.66 -19.30
N LEU A 32 -11.53 13.80 -18.97
CA LEU A 32 -10.65 14.01 -17.83
C LEU A 32 -11.33 14.87 -16.77
N ILE A 33 -11.57 14.31 -15.59
CA ILE A 33 -12.25 14.98 -14.50
C ILE A 33 -11.21 15.31 -13.41
N LEU A 34 -10.82 16.58 -13.33
CA LEU A 34 -9.96 17.13 -12.30
C LEU A 34 -10.81 17.55 -11.11
N VAL A 35 -10.60 16.93 -9.95
CA VAL A 35 -11.33 17.28 -8.72
C VAL A 35 -10.35 17.94 -7.75
N ASP A 36 -10.35 19.27 -7.76
CA ASP A 36 -9.58 20.07 -6.81
C ASP A 36 -10.28 20.07 -5.45
N ASP A 37 -9.70 19.37 -4.51
CA ASP A 37 -10.20 19.17 -3.14
C ASP A 37 -9.72 20.29 -2.20
N GLY A 38 -9.87 21.54 -2.63
CA GLY A 38 -9.56 22.72 -1.83
C GLY A 38 -8.06 23.01 -1.70
N SER A 39 -7.30 22.90 -2.80
CA SER A 39 -5.89 23.22 -2.82
C SER A 39 -5.63 24.68 -2.48
N THR A 40 -4.48 24.95 -1.84
CA THR A 40 -4.02 26.29 -1.44
C THR A 40 -2.77 26.75 -2.19
N ASP A 41 -2.24 25.90 -3.07
CA ASP A 41 -1.15 26.19 -4.01
C ASP A 41 -1.72 26.60 -5.40
N ASP A 42 -0.88 26.54 -6.45
CA ASP A 42 -1.26 26.90 -7.82
C ASP A 42 -2.11 25.81 -8.52
N SER A 43 -2.45 24.71 -7.86
CA SER A 43 -3.22 23.60 -8.47
C SER A 43 -4.56 24.04 -9.07
N PRO A 44 -5.39 24.90 -8.42
CA PRO A 44 -6.67 25.33 -8.99
C PRO A 44 -6.50 26.08 -10.31
N GLN A 45 -5.54 27.01 -10.37
CA GLN A 45 -5.26 27.81 -11.57
C GLN A 45 -4.74 26.94 -12.73
N ILE A 46 -3.93 25.92 -12.41
CA ILE A 46 -3.47 24.94 -13.38
C ILE A 46 -4.67 24.17 -13.94
N CYS A 47 -5.55 23.64 -13.11
CA CYS A 47 -6.76 22.94 -13.54
C CYS A 47 -7.59 23.78 -14.54
N ASP A 48 -7.86 25.03 -14.18
CA ASP A 48 -8.66 25.94 -15.02
C ASP A 48 -7.97 26.22 -16.36
N SER A 49 -6.64 26.39 -16.35
CA SER A 49 -5.88 26.61 -17.57
C SER A 49 -5.95 25.44 -18.57
N TYR A 50 -6.04 24.20 -18.08
CA TYR A 50 -6.20 23.02 -18.95
C TYR A 50 -7.65 22.87 -19.44
N LYS A 51 -8.66 23.19 -18.62
CA LYS A 51 -10.06 23.23 -19.05
C LYS A 51 -10.31 24.20 -20.20
N GLU A 52 -9.62 25.34 -20.20
CA GLU A 52 -9.72 26.31 -21.30
C GLU A 52 -9.08 25.81 -22.60
N LYS A 53 -8.10 24.92 -22.54
CA LYS A 53 -7.31 24.44 -23.68
C LYS A 53 -7.85 23.15 -24.30
N ASP A 54 -8.53 22.29 -23.54
CA ASP A 54 -9.00 21.00 -24.03
C ASP A 54 -10.43 20.72 -23.57
N ALA A 55 -11.34 20.53 -24.50
CA ALA A 55 -12.76 20.32 -24.25
C ALA A 55 -13.08 19.00 -23.51
N ARG A 56 -12.11 18.06 -23.45
CA ARG A 56 -12.25 16.81 -22.68
C ARG A 56 -12.08 17.04 -21.19
N VAL A 57 -11.54 18.19 -20.76
CA VAL A 57 -11.22 18.47 -19.35
C VAL A 57 -12.43 19.10 -18.64
N VAL A 58 -12.82 18.45 -17.56
CA VAL A 58 -13.86 18.92 -16.63
C VAL A 58 -13.19 19.23 -15.30
N VAL A 59 -13.42 20.41 -14.73
CA VAL A 59 -12.85 20.80 -13.43
C VAL A 59 -13.96 20.98 -12.41
N ILE A 60 -13.73 20.47 -11.21
CA ILE A 60 -14.60 20.62 -10.05
C ILE A 60 -13.76 21.14 -8.89
N HIS A 61 -14.06 22.35 -8.40
CA HIS A 61 -13.48 22.87 -7.17
C HIS A 61 -14.43 22.63 -6.00
N LYS A 62 -13.88 22.14 -4.89
CA LYS A 62 -14.66 21.91 -3.67
C LYS A 62 -13.83 22.21 -2.42
N GLN A 63 -14.46 22.27 -1.26
CA GLN A 63 -13.74 22.32 0.00
C GLN A 63 -13.02 20.98 0.25
N ASN A 64 -11.88 21.02 0.95
CA ASN A 64 -11.14 19.82 1.29
C ASN A 64 -11.96 18.88 2.19
N GLU A 65 -12.21 17.69 1.68
CA GLU A 65 -12.90 16.60 2.39
C GLU A 65 -12.12 15.27 2.27
N GLY A 66 -10.93 15.30 1.64
CA GLY A 66 -10.04 14.14 1.50
C GLY A 66 -10.25 13.31 0.23
N LEU A 67 -9.27 12.43 -0.02
CA LEU A 67 -9.13 11.66 -1.25
C LEU A 67 -10.37 10.83 -1.59
N VAL A 68 -10.96 10.14 -0.60
CA VAL A 68 -12.16 9.31 -0.82
C VAL A 68 -13.32 10.17 -1.33
N ARG A 69 -13.53 11.33 -0.73
CA ARG A 69 -14.58 12.28 -1.16
C ARG A 69 -14.30 12.87 -2.53
N ALA A 70 -13.05 13.19 -2.84
CA ALA A 70 -12.65 13.67 -4.17
C ALA A 70 -12.94 12.61 -5.25
N ARG A 71 -12.57 11.34 -5.02
CA ARG A 71 -12.89 10.23 -5.94
C ARG A 71 -14.40 10.02 -6.09
N LYS A 72 -15.19 10.12 -5.00
CA LYS A 72 -16.67 10.06 -5.07
C LYS A 72 -17.24 11.18 -5.92
N THR A 73 -16.76 12.41 -5.73
CA THR A 73 -17.19 13.58 -6.50
C THR A 73 -16.90 13.41 -7.99
N GLY A 74 -15.69 12.92 -8.33
CA GLY A 74 -15.34 12.62 -9.71
C GLY A 74 -16.22 11.52 -10.31
N LEU A 75 -16.47 10.44 -9.58
CA LEU A 75 -17.34 9.35 -10.03
C LEU A 75 -18.79 9.79 -10.25
N GLN A 76 -19.32 10.66 -9.39
CA GLN A 76 -20.65 11.25 -9.56
C GLN A 76 -20.78 12.10 -10.83
N LYS A 77 -19.69 12.73 -11.26
CA LYS A 77 -19.64 13.52 -12.49
C LYS A 77 -19.39 12.68 -13.74
N ALA A 78 -18.76 11.53 -13.57
CA ALA A 78 -18.32 10.65 -14.66
C ALA A 78 -19.50 10.19 -15.55
N ALA A 79 -19.34 10.32 -16.86
CA ALA A 79 -20.29 9.87 -17.88
C ALA A 79 -19.81 8.59 -18.61
N GLY A 80 -18.52 8.26 -18.50
CA GLY A 80 -17.92 7.09 -19.14
C GLY A 80 -18.46 5.76 -18.61
N GLN A 81 -18.41 4.74 -19.44
CA GLN A 81 -18.73 3.37 -19.06
C GLN A 81 -17.67 2.76 -18.15
N TYR A 82 -16.43 3.21 -18.31
CA TYR A 82 -15.28 2.76 -17.56
C TYR A 82 -14.66 3.92 -16.79
N ILE A 83 -14.06 3.61 -15.64
CA ILE A 83 -13.39 4.56 -14.76
C ILE A 83 -11.93 4.16 -14.60
N CYS A 84 -11.03 5.14 -14.75
CA CYS A 84 -9.63 5.05 -14.37
C CYS A 84 -9.31 6.14 -13.36
N TYR A 85 -8.56 5.84 -12.31
CA TYR A 85 -8.02 6.83 -11.37
C TYR A 85 -6.56 7.11 -11.71
N VAL A 86 -6.17 8.38 -11.66
CA VAL A 86 -4.77 8.80 -11.72
C VAL A 86 -4.54 9.83 -10.62
N ASP A 87 -3.53 9.63 -9.78
CA ASP A 87 -3.23 10.59 -8.72
C ASP A 87 -2.49 11.81 -9.29
N GLY A 88 -2.79 13.01 -8.79
CA GLY A 88 -2.35 14.28 -9.40
C GLY A 88 -0.85 14.55 -9.35
N ASP A 89 -0.10 13.75 -8.58
CA ASP A 89 1.37 13.79 -8.48
C ASP A 89 2.08 12.71 -9.31
N ASP A 90 1.30 11.85 -10.01
CA ASP A 90 1.77 10.73 -10.82
C ASP A 90 1.62 11.00 -12.32
N TRP A 91 2.07 10.07 -13.16
CA TRP A 91 1.89 10.14 -14.61
C TRP A 91 1.76 8.74 -15.24
N ILE A 92 1.26 8.68 -16.48
CA ILE A 92 0.98 7.42 -17.16
C ILE A 92 1.62 7.39 -18.57
N GLU A 93 2.02 6.18 -19.00
CA GLU A 93 2.49 5.94 -20.36
C GLU A 93 1.38 6.21 -21.38
N ALA A 94 1.77 6.64 -22.60
CA ALA A 94 0.85 7.13 -23.63
C ALA A 94 -0.19 6.08 -24.10
N ASP A 95 0.07 4.81 -23.95
CA ASP A 95 -0.77 3.69 -24.38
C ASP A 95 -1.47 2.95 -23.23
N MET A 96 -1.35 3.43 -21.98
CA MET A 96 -1.90 2.73 -20.82
C MET A 96 -3.42 2.56 -20.91
N ILE A 97 -4.15 3.62 -21.24
CA ILE A 97 -5.62 3.58 -21.31
C ILE A 97 -6.09 2.72 -22.48
N GLU A 98 -5.43 2.79 -23.62
CA GLU A 98 -5.70 1.93 -24.78
C GLU A 98 -5.50 0.46 -24.40
N HIS A 99 -4.32 0.11 -23.84
CA HIS A 99 -4.01 -1.25 -23.41
C HIS A 99 -5.07 -1.83 -22.48
N LEU A 100 -5.44 -1.11 -21.40
CA LEU A 100 -6.43 -1.58 -20.43
C LEU A 100 -7.82 -1.71 -21.06
N SER A 101 -8.21 -0.78 -21.95
CA SER A 101 -9.52 -0.82 -22.61
C SER A 101 -9.62 -1.95 -23.64
N GLU A 102 -8.55 -2.22 -24.37
CA GLU A 102 -8.47 -3.39 -25.26
C GLU A 102 -8.60 -4.69 -24.49
N LYS A 103 -7.91 -4.83 -23.36
CA LYS A 103 -8.05 -6.00 -22.48
C LYS A 103 -9.47 -6.20 -21.98
N MET A 104 -10.17 -5.13 -21.61
CA MET A 104 -11.60 -5.21 -21.23
C MET A 104 -12.46 -5.66 -22.41
N ALA A 105 -12.23 -5.10 -23.60
CA ALA A 105 -13.03 -5.41 -24.80
C ALA A 105 -12.77 -6.85 -25.31
N GLU A 106 -11.51 -7.28 -25.36
CA GLU A 106 -11.11 -8.61 -25.84
C GLU A 106 -11.61 -9.74 -24.93
N THR A 107 -11.56 -9.51 -23.62
CA THR A 107 -11.81 -10.58 -22.63
C THR A 107 -13.24 -10.58 -22.08
N GLY A 108 -13.95 -9.46 -22.22
CA GLY A 108 -15.22 -9.22 -21.54
C GLY A 108 -15.07 -9.17 -20.01
N ALA A 109 -13.88 -8.81 -19.52
CA ALA A 109 -13.62 -8.70 -18.09
C ALA A 109 -14.33 -7.47 -17.50
N ASP A 110 -14.67 -7.56 -16.22
CA ASP A 110 -15.24 -6.45 -15.44
C ASP A 110 -14.16 -5.53 -14.87
N LEU A 111 -12.91 -6.01 -14.83
CA LEU A 111 -11.73 -5.32 -14.37
C LEU A 111 -10.53 -5.69 -15.24
N ALA A 112 -9.78 -4.69 -15.72
CA ALA A 112 -8.42 -4.88 -16.21
C ALA A 112 -7.44 -4.25 -15.22
N ALA A 113 -6.39 -4.97 -14.84
CA ALA A 113 -5.39 -4.54 -13.88
C ALA A 113 -3.98 -4.72 -14.44
N SER A 114 -3.12 -3.71 -14.24
CA SER A 114 -1.70 -3.68 -14.60
C SER A 114 -0.80 -3.49 -13.40
N GLY A 115 0.50 -3.40 -13.62
CA GLY A 115 1.49 -2.99 -12.62
C GLY A 115 1.79 -1.49 -12.66
N LEU A 116 2.72 -1.07 -11.80
CA LEU A 116 3.25 0.29 -11.78
C LEU A 116 4.78 0.31 -11.60
N TYR A 117 5.39 1.40 -12.04
CA TYR A 117 6.74 1.80 -11.65
C TYR A 117 6.63 2.65 -10.37
N CYS A 118 7.35 2.28 -9.32
CA CYS A 118 7.52 3.09 -8.13
C CYS A 118 8.85 3.81 -8.25
N GLU A 119 8.80 5.12 -8.48
CA GLU A 119 9.95 5.97 -8.74
C GLU A 119 10.32 6.79 -7.52
N SER A 120 11.59 6.73 -7.15
CA SER A 120 12.22 7.62 -6.17
C SER A 120 13.44 8.28 -6.82
N GLU A 121 14.05 9.26 -6.16
CA GLU A 121 15.26 9.93 -6.66
C GLU A 121 16.40 8.94 -6.99
N ASP A 122 16.50 7.84 -6.23
CA ASP A 122 17.61 6.89 -6.33
C ASP A 122 17.24 5.54 -7.00
N SER A 123 15.97 5.27 -7.27
CA SER A 123 15.54 3.94 -7.74
C SER A 123 14.19 3.93 -8.44
N VAL A 124 14.06 2.99 -9.38
CA VAL A 124 12.79 2.62 -10.01
C VAL A 124 12.53 1.15 -9.74
N GLN A 125 11.38 0.83 -9.18
CA GLN A 125 10.96 -0.52 -8.87
C GLN A 125 9.65 -0.85 -9.58
N LYS A 126 9.54 -2.08 -10.12
CA LYS A 126 8.29 -2.59 -10.68
C LYS A 126 7.46 -3.22 -9.58
N LEU A 127 6.22 -2.79 -9.43
CA LEU A 127 5.27 -3.33 -8.46
C LEU A 127 4.04 -3.86 -9.20
N HIS A 128 3.67 -5.09 -8.90
CA HIS A 128 2.46 -5.75 -9.39
C HIS A 128 1.96 -6.77 -8.35
N GLY A 129 0.77 -7.30 -8.53
CA GLY A 129 0.30 -8.46 -7.77
C GLY A 129 1.09 -9.72 -8.12
N LYS A 130 0.83 -10.80 -7.39
CA LYS A 130 1.50 -12.10 -7.59
C LYS A 130 0.76 -13.03 -8.54
N LEU A 131 -0.49 -12.74 -8.87
CA LEU A 131 -1.17 -13.44 -9.95
C LEU A 131 -0.47 -13.15 -11.26
N GLU A 132 -0.21 -14.20 -12.02
CA GLU A 132 0.36 -14.11 -13.36
C GLU A 132 -0.59 -13.38 -14.30
N ALA A 133 -0.06 -12.89 -15.43
CA ALA A 133 -0.91 -12.32 -16.48
C ALA A 133 -1.87 -13.35 -17.02
N GLY A 134 -3.15 -12.99 -17.10
CA GLY A 134 -4.19 -13.94 -17.52
C GLY A 134 -5.60 -13.43 -17.27
N ILE A 135 -6.56 -14.25 -17.66
CA ILE A 135 -7.99 -14.02 -17.46
C ILE A 135 -8.45 -14.99 -16.38
N TYR A 136 -9.12 -14.50 -15.36
CA TYR A 136 -9.56 -15.27 -14.20
C TYR A 136 -11.07 -15.14 -14.01
N ASP A 137 -11.76 -16.25 -13.79
CA ASP A 137 -13.05 -16.21 -13.11
C ASP A 137 -12.81 -15.71 -11.67
N THR A 138 -13.59 -14.74 -11.23
CA THR A 138 -13.40 -14.13 -9.91
C THR A 138 -13.41 -15.17 -8.79
N LYS A 139 -14.25 -16.22 -8.90
CA LYS A 139 -14.34 -17.26 -7.87
C LYS A 139 -13.04 -18.04 -7.70
N GLU A 140 -12.24 -18.18 -8.76
CA GLU A 140 -10.96 -18.91 -8.72
C GLU A 140 -9.90 -18.17 -7.88
N ILE A 141 -9.99 -16.85 -7.79
CA ILE A 141 -9.00 -16.02 -7.12
C ILE A 141 -9.43 -15.50 -5.75
N LEU A 142 -10.69 -15.69 -5.34
CA LEU A 142 -11.20 -15.17 -4.07
C LEU A 142 -10.40 -15.64 -2.85
N SER A 143 -9.79 -16.84 -2.93
CA SER A 143 -8.99 -17.38 -1.83
C SER A 143 -7.57 -16.82 -1.76
N ILE A 144 -7.11 -16.10 -2.79
CA ILE A 144 -5.73 -15.62 -2.92
C ILE A 144 -5.62 -14.16 -3.38
N MET A 145 -6.73 -13.44 -3.54
CA MET A 145 -6.71 -12.10 -4.11
C MET A 145 -5.99 -11.07 -3.23
N LEU A 146 -6.16 -11.17 -1.91
CA LEU A 146 -5.57 -10.27 -0.91
C LEU A 146 -4.30 -10.85 -0.28
N TYR A 147 -4.18 -12.19 -0.23
CA TYR A 147 -3.05 -12.90 0.37
C TYR A 147 -2.84 -14.24 -0.35
N THR A 148 -1.60 -14.51 -0.78
CA THR A 148 -1.26 -15.66 -1.63
C THR A 148 -0.78 -16.91 -0.90
N GLY A 149 -0.78 -16.89 0.45
CA GLY A 149 -0.23 -17.97 1.29
C GLY A 149 1.20 -17.70 1.76
N GLU A 150 1.97 -16.81 1.13
CA GLU A 150 3.24 -16.32 1.66
C GLU A 150 3.00 -15.02 2.44
N PHE A 151 3.58 -14.94 3.64
CA PHE A 151 3.39 -13.80 4.50
C PHE A 151 3.77 -12.52 3.74
N TYR A 152 2.72 -11.79 3.43
CA TYR A 152 2.64 -10.51 2.83
C TYR A 152 2.93 -10.40 1.33
N GLU A 153 2.22 -11.18 0.56
CA GLU A 153 2.15 -11.00 -0.89
C GLU A 153 0.68 -10.91 -1.35
N PHE A 154 0.34 -9.84 -2.07
CA PHE A 154 -0.99 -9.70 -2.67
C PHE A 154 -1.13 -10.53 -3.95
N GLY A 155 -2.24 -11.22 -4.13
CA GLY A 155 -2.58 -11.85 -5.40
C GLY A 155 -2.89 -10.80 -6.46
N VAL A 156 -3.92 -10.00 -6.23
CA VAL A 156 -4.22 -8.82 -7.05
C VAL A 156 -3.59 -7.59 -6.40
N SER A 157 -2.88 -6.77 -7.17
CA SER A 157 -2.33 -5.49 -6.69
C SER A 157 -3.44 -4.62 -6.08
N GLN A 158 -3.14 -3.98 -4.95
CA GLN A 158 -4.09 -3.12 -4.24
C GLN A 158 -4.37 -1.79 -4.94
N PHE A 159 -3.42 -1.27 -5.73
CA PHE A 159 -3.45 0.08 -6.29
C PHE A 159 -4.63 0.29 -7.24
N ALA A 160 -5.56 1.19 -6.91
CA ALA A 160 -6.71 1.50 -7.75
C ALA A 160 -6.30 2.22 -9.05
N CYS A 161 -5.22 3.00 -9.01
CA CYS A 161 -4.72 3.77 -10.14
C CYS A 161 -4.14 2.92 -11.29
N THR A 162 -3.89 1.63 -11.08
CA THR A 162 -3.41 0.70 -12.12
C THR A 162 -4.55 -0.07 -12.80
N LYS A 163 -5.78 0.37 -12.65
CA LYS A 163 -6.97 -0.41 -13.03
C LYS A 163 -7.94 0.36 -13.89
N LEU A 164 -8.64 -0.37 -14.76
CA LEU A 164 -9.81 0.10 -15.46
C LEU A 164 -11.04 -0.65 -14.94
N PHE A 165 -11.97 0.10 -14.37
CA PHE A 165 -13.17 -0.40 -13.70
C PHE A 165 -14.42 -0.18 -14.56
N ARG A 166 -15.37 -1.09 -14.53
CA ARG A 166 -16.74 -0.80 -14.98
C ARG A 166 -17.41 0.15 -14.00
N ARG A 167 -17.96 1.26 -14.51
CA ARG A 167 -18.57 2.31 -13.68
C ARG A 167 -19.77 1.81 -12.88
N ASP A 168 -20.64 0.99 -13.48
CA ASP A 168 -21.85 0.47 -12.83
C ASP A 168 -21.51 -0.36 -11.57
N LEU A 169 -20.48 -1.20 -11.63
CA LEU A 169 -20.03 -1.99 -10.48
C LEU A 169 -19.25 -1.14 -9.47
N LEU A 170 -18.45 -0.18 -9.97
CA LEU A 170 -17.64 0.68 -9.11
C LEU A 170 -18.51 1.64 -8.29
N TRP A 171 -19.61 2.13 -8.85
CA TRP A 171 -20.53 3.03 -8.17
C TRP A 171 -20.96 2.49 -6.81
N ASP A 172 -21.47 1.27 -6.79
CA ASP A 172 -21.96 0.62 -5.57
C ASP A 172 -20.90 0.44 -4.49
N VAL A 173 -19.64 0.36 -4.90
CA VAL A 173 -18.50 0.21 -3.98
C VAL A 173 -17.99 1.55 -3.51
N GLN A 174 -17.60 2.42 -4.46
CA GLN A 174 -16.93 3.68 -4.14
C GLN A 174 -17.81 4.60 -3.28
N ILE A 175 -19.11 4.67 -3.54
CA ILE A 175 -20.01 5.53 -2.76
C ILE A 175 -20.15 5.06 -1.31
N GLN A 176 -19.96 3.78 -1.03
CA GLN A 176 -20.07 3.20 0.31
C GLN A 176 -18.75 3.25 1.10
N VAL A 177 -17.61 3.57 0.49
CA VAL A 177 -16.35 3.71 1.23
C VAL A 177 -16.50 4.73 2.35
N ASP A 178 -16.06 4.40 3.56
CA ASP A 178 -16.12 5.33 4.69
C ASP A 178 -15.18 6.52 4.42
N ASP A 179 -15.70 7.74 4.49
CA ASP A 179 -14.94 8.97 4.17
C ASP A 179 -13.78 9.24 5.13
N ARG A 180 -13.77 8.58 6.29
CA ARG A 180 -12.68 8.66 7.28
C ARG A 180 -11.47 7.82 6.88
N ILE A 181 -11.59 6.94 5.88
CA ILE A 181 -10.48 6.15 5.35
C ILE A 181 -9.61 7.07 4.49
N ASN A 182 -8.45 7.45 4.99
CA ASN A 182 -7.47 8.29 4.29
C ASN A 182 -6.10 7.60 4.09
N CYS A 183 -6.04 6.31 4.46
CA CYS A 183 -4.91 5.42 4.18
C CYS A 183 -5.47 4.03 3.89
N GLY A 184 -5.08 3.43 2.76
CA GLY A 184 -5.63 2.15 2.29
C GLY A 184 -7.00 2.26 1.61
N GLU A 185 -7.37 3.45 1.13
CA GLU A 185 -8.58 3.70 0.35
C GLU A 185 -8.61 2.86 -0.93
N ASP A 186 -7.46 2.58 -1.52
CA ASP A 186 -7.31 1.68 -2.66
C ASP A 186 -7.74 0.25 -2.32
N VAL A 187 -7.35 -0.23 -1.12
CA VAL A 187 -7.76 -1.54 -0.59
C VAL A 187 -9.27 -1.56 -0.34
N ALA A 188 -9.81 -0.46 0.22
CA ALA A 188 -11.23 -0.30 0.50
C ALA A 188 -12.10 -0.32 -0.76
N VAL A 189 -11.53 -0.01 -1.93
CA VAL A 189 -12.22 -0.04 -3.23
C VAL A 189 -11.93 -1.34 -3.96
N THR A 190 -10.66 -1.70 -4.14
CA THR A 190 -10.23 -2.77 -5.05
C THR A 190 -10.84 -4.13 -4.68
N TYR A 191 -10.74 -4.55 -3.42
CA TYR A 191 -11.19 -5.90 -3.06
C TYR A 191 -12.72 -6.01 -2.92
N PRO A 192 -13.46 -5.04 -2.36
CA PRO A 192 -14.91 -5.04 -2.45
C PRO A 192 -15.44 -4.98 -3.89
N TYR A 193 -14.72 -4.29 -4.79
CA TYR A 193 -15.07 -4.27 -6.21
C TYR A 193 -14.91 -5.66 -6.84
N ILE A 194 -13.79 -6.36 -6.60
CA ILE A 194 -13.55 -7.72 -7.11
C ILE A 194 -14.68 -8.66 -6.70
N LEU A 195 -15.23 -8.55 -5.49
CA LEU A 195 -16.37 -9.38 -5.05
C LEU A 195 -17.65 -9.18 -5.88
N ARG A 196 -17.74 -8.12 -6.68
CA ARG A 196 -18.87 -7.81 -7.56
C ARG A 196 -18.64 -8.20 -9.02
N THR A 197 -17.41 -8.59 -9.36
CA THR A 197 -17.04 -8.98 -10.72
C THR A 197 -17.31 -10.47 -10.98
N GLN A 198 -17.44 -10.82 -12.24
CA GLN A 198 -17.46 -12.21 -12.69
C GLN A 198 -16.09 -12.62 -13.25
N LYS A 199 -15.43 -11.70 -13.94
CA LYS A 199 -14.17 -11.95 -14.62
C LYS A 199 -13.22 -10.76 -14.46
N ILE A 200 -11.95 -11.06 -14.21
CA ILE A 200 -10.89 -10.05 -14.19
C ILE A 200 -9.76 -10.42 -15.16
N CYS A 201 -9.11 -9.42 -15.72
CA CYS A 201 -7.92 -9.55 -16.55
C CYS A 201 -6.72 -8.94 -15.82
N ILE A 202 -5.70 -9.75 -15.58
CA ILE A 202 -4.39 -9.30 -15.06
C ILE A 202 -3.42 -9.19 -16.22
N SER A 203 -2.80 -8.05 -16.38
CA SER A 203 -1.79 -7.81 -17.42
C SER A 203 -0.39 -7.65 -16.79
N ASP A 204 0.63 -8.10 -17.49
CA ASP A 204 2.04 -7.86 -17.17
C ASP A 204 2.54 -6.48 -17.64
N TYR A 205 1.68 -5.74 -18.35
CA TYR A 205 1.95 -4.36 -18.76
C TYR A 205 2.15 -3.45 -17.54
N ILE A 206 3.08 -2.50 -17.67
CA ILE A 206 3.34 -1.50 -16.62
C ILE A 206 3.36 -0.13 -17.29
N GLY A 207 2.31 0.65 -17.08
CA GLY A 207 2.15 1.97 -17.68
C GLY A 207 1.87 3.09 -16.70
N TYR A 208 1.83 2.81 -15.41
CA TYR A 208 1.61 3.81 -14.35
C TYR A 208 2.92 4.13 -13.63
N HIS A 209 3.21 5.40 -13.38
CA HIS A 209 4.41 5.89 -12.70
C HIS A 209 4.03 6.56 -11.38
N TYR A 210 4.21 5.83 -10.28
CA TYR A 210 4.00 6.33 -8.92
C TYR A 210 5.25 7.06 -8.43
N ILE A 211 5.13 8.35 -8.14
CA ILE A 211 6.23 9.22 -7.74
C ILE A 211 6.32 9.29 -6.21
N GLN A 212 7.40 8.76 -5.64
CA GLN A 212 7.69 8.91 -4.22
C GLN A 212 8.25 10.30 -3.95
N ARG A 213 7.49 11.14 -3.24
CA ARG A 213 7.91 12.50 -2.86
C ARG A 213 7.88 12.71 -1.36
N ALA A 214 8.64 13.69 -0.89
CA ALA A 214 8.54 14.19 0.48
C ALA A 214 7.12 14.77 0.71
N GLY A 215 6.49 14.39 1.82
CA GLY A 215 5.11 14.82 2.15
C GLY A 215 3.99 13.96 1.55
N SER A 216 4.31 12.84 0.89
CA SER A 216 3.31 11.84 0.52
C SER A 216 2.59 11.30 1.77
N ILE A 217 1.27 11.07 1.66
CA ILE A 217 0.43 10.49 2.73
C ILE A 217 1.04 9.18 3.27
N VAL A 218 1.61 8.37 2.38
CA VAL A 218 2.23 7.09 2.74
C VAL A 218 3.51 7.25 3.58
N GLY A 219 4.17 8.40 3.54
CA GLY A 219 5.40 8.71 4.30
C GLY A 219 5.17 9.34 5.67
N CYS A 220 3.97 9.85 5.94
CA CYS A 220 3.63 10.50 7.21
C CYS A 220 3.13 9.46 8.22
N PHE A 221 3.73 9.48 9.40
CA PHE A 221 3.29 8.67 10.54
C PHE A 221 2.84 9.63 11.64
N ASP A 222 1.61 9.49 12.08
CA ASP A 222 1.05 10.31 13.16
C ASP A 222 0.33 9.46 14.22
N SER A 223 -0.08 10.11 15.33
CA SER A 223 -0.77 9.45 16.46
C SER A 223 -2.10 8.82 16.08
N ASP A 224 -2.76 9.35 15.04
CA ASP A 224 -4.12 8.94 14.68
C ASP A 224 -4.13 7.81 13.64
N GLU A 225 -2.95 7.41 13.17
CA GLU A 225 -2.80 6.35 12.15
C GLU A 225 -3.38 5.01 12.62
N TYR A 226 -3.28 4.71 13.91
CA TYR A 226 -3.87 3.51 14.49
C TYR A 226 -5.39 3.48 14.33
N ASP A 227 -6.07 4.58 14.67
CA ASP A 227 -7.52 4.67 14.58
C ASP A 227 -8.01 4.63 13.13
N ARG A 228 -7.27 5.25 12.20
CA ARG A 228 -7.56 5.17 10.77
C ARG A 228 -7.44 3.75 10.22
N ASN A 229 -6.38 3.03 10.60
CA ASN A 229 -6.21 1.64 10.20
C ASN A 229 -7.31 0.74 10.77
N LYS A 230 -7.78 0.98 11.99
CA LYS A 230 -8.94 0.29 12.56
C LYS A 230 -10.20 0.52 11.74
N ILE A 231 -10.47 1.77 11.33
CA ILE A 231 -11.63 2.08 10.49
C ILE A 231 -11.59 1.29 9.18
N LEU A 232 -10.43 1.22 8.53
CA LEU A 232 -10.25 0.42 7.31
C LEU A 232 -10.53 -1.07 7.55
N ILE A 233 -9.94 -1.64 8.60
CA ILE A 233 -10.13 -3.07 8.93
C ILE A 233 -11.60 -3.37 9.28
N ALA A 234 -12.25 -2.53 10.08
CA ALA A 234 -13.65 -2.68 10.44
C ALA A 234 -14.56 -2.58 9.19
N TYR A 235 -14.28 -1.64 8.30
CA TYR A 235 -15.00 -1.48 7.03
C TYR A 235 -14.90 -2.75 6.17
N LEU A 236 -13.68 -3.27 5.94
CA LEU A 236 -13.47 -4.47 5.14
C LEU A 236 -14.07 -5.72 5.81
N LYS A 237 -13.91 -5.86 7.13
CA LYS A 237 -14.49 -6.96 7.90
C LYS A 237 -16.00 -7.02 7.73
N ASN A 238 -16.68 -5.88 7.86
CA ASN A 238 -18.13 -5.81 7.68
C ASN A 238 -18.60 -6.23 6.28
N ILE A 239 -17.83 -5.95 5.23
CA ILE A 239 -18.13 -6.39 3.86
C ILE A 239 -17.86 -7.89 3.70
N PHE A 240 -16.73 -8.37 4.18
CA PHE A 240 -16.30 -9.75 4.02
C PHE A 240 -17.15 -10.73 4.83
N ASP A 241 -17.57 -10.35 6.06
CA ASP A 241 -18.47 -11.14 6.88
C ASP A 241 -19.82 -11.47 6.21
N ARG A 242 -20.28 -10.58 5.31
CA ARG A 242 -21.54 -10.76 4.57
C ARG A 242 -21.39 -11.55 3.28
N SER A 243 -20.17 -11.90 2.91
CA SER A 243 -19.90 -12.67 1.70
C SER A 243 -20.18 -14.17 1.91
N ALA A 244 -20.60 -14.85 0.85
CA ALA A 244 -20.64 -16.31 0.84
C ALA A 244 -19.26 -16.96 1.03
N TYR A 245 -18.18 -16.18 0.90
CA TYR A 245 -16.79 -16.60 1.05
C TYR A 245 -16.13 -16.02 2.32
N ALA A 246 -16.93 -15.65 3.33
CA ALA A 246 -16.49 -14.94 4.54
C ALA A 246 -15.25 -15.57 5.18
N GLU A 247 -15.26 -16.89 5.39
CA GLU A 247 -14.16 -17.58 6.08
C GLU A 247 -12.80 -17.35 5.40
N CYS A 248 -12.70 -17.56 4.09
CA CYS A 248 -11.43 -17.36 3.40
C CYS A 248 -11.04 -15.88 3.26
N LEU A 249 -12.01 -14.98 3.11
CA LEU A 249 -11.77 -13.54 3.02
C LEU A 249 -11.29 -12.96 4.35
N LEU A 250 -11.86 -13.40 5.46
CA LEU A 250 -11.44 -12.97 6.80
C LEU A 250 -10.05 -13.48 7.16
N ARG A 251 -9.67 -14.70 6.74
CA ARG A 251 -8.30 -15.18 6.89
C ARG A 251 -7.31 -14.28 6.16
N GLN A 252 -7.60 -13.90 4.93
CA GLN A 252 -6.76 -12.99 4.15
C GLN A 252 -6.70 -11.60 4.77
N LEU A 253 -7.85 -11.05 5.19
CA LEU A 253 -7.91 -9.77 5.88
C LEU A 253 -7.10 -9.77 7.17
N ASN A 254 -7.11 -10.89 7.91
CA ASN A 254 -6.31 -11.06 9.11
C ASN A 254 -4.80 -10.96 8.80
N GLN A 255 -4.33 -11.58 7.73
CA GLN A 255 -2.93 -11.46 7.31
C GLN A 255 -2.60 -10.04 6.83
N TYR A 256 -3.53 -9.40 6.11
CA TYR A 256 -3.39 -8.00 5.74
C TYR A 256 -3.27 -7.09 6.97
N ALA A 257 -4.15 -7.24 7.96
CA ALA A 257 -4.13 -6.47 9.20
C ALA A 257 -2.81 -6.64 9.96
N LYS A 258 -2.31 -7.88 10.10
CA LYS A 258 -1.01 -8.14 10.74
C LYS A 258 0.11 -7.35 10.07
N ASN A 259 0.20 -7.40 8.74
CA ASN A 259 1.23 -6.66 8.05
C ASN A 259 1.02 -5.15 8.12
N LEU A 260 -0.21 -4.66 7.97
CA LEU A 260 -0.53 -3.25 8.08
C LEU A 260 -0.01 -2.69 9.42
N PHE A 261 -0.32 -3.36 10.52
CA PHE A 261 0.13 -2.94 11.85
C PHE A 261 1.63 -3.13 12.06
N LEU A 262 2.25 -4.19 11.57
CA LEU A 262 3.71 -4.37 11.64
C LEU A 262 4.46 -3.25 10.91
N THR A 263 3.96 -2.83 9.76
CA THR A 263 4.66 -1.85 8.91
C THR A 263 4.34 -0.40 9.26
N ARG A 264 3.18 -0.16 9.89
CA ARG A 264 2.69 1.20 10.17
C ARG A 264 2.70 1.52 11.67
N ASN A 265 2.21 0.65 12.52
CA ASN A 265 2.09 0.90 13.94
C ASN A 265 2.20 -0.39 14.77
N ILE A 266 3.41 -0.86 14.98
CA ILE A 266 3.66 -2.09 15.76
C ILE A 266 3.23 -1.98 17.24
N ALA A 267 3.13 -0.76 17.77
CA ALA A 267 2.71 -0.52 19.15
C ALA A 267 1.30 -1.04 19.44
N CYS A 268 0.45 -1.20 18.42
CA CYS A 268 -0.90 -1.72 18.58
C CYS A 268 -0.93 -3.15 19.14
N PHE A 269 0.12 -3.93 18.97
CA PHE A 269 0.19 -5.30 19.47
C PHE A 269 0.35 -5.38 20.99
N ASP A 270 0.73 -4.30 21.67
CA ASP A 270 0.74 -4.25 23.14
C ASP A 270 -0.67 -4.43 23.74
N VAL A 271 -1.71 -4.11 22.98
CA VAL A 271 -3.11 -4.29 23.41
C VAL A 271 -3.49 -5.78 23.49
N LEU A 272 -2.81 -6.63 22.71
CA LEU A 272 -3.12 -8.07 22.63
C LEU A 272 -2.54 -8.87 23.78
N GLN A 273 -1.44 -8.41 24.39
CA GLN A 273 -0.83 -9.06 25.57
C GLN A 273 -0.23 -8.01 26.50
N LYS A 274 -0.85 -7.85 27.67
CA LYS A 274 -0.47 -6.79 28.63
C LYS A 274 0.90 -6.97 29.28
N ASP A 275 1.46 -8.18 29.26
CA ASP A 275 2.66 -8.54 30.02
C ASP A 275 3.90 -8.82 29.15
N GLU A 276 3.78 -8.80 27.84
CA GLU A 276 4.92 -9.02 26.92
C GLU A 276 5.21 -7.78 26.06
N ILE A 277 6.43 -7.31 26.13
CA ILE A 277 6.93 -6.32 25.18
C ILE A 277 7.20 -7.04 23.86
N LEU A 278 6.73 -6.47 22.73
CA LEU A 278 6.93 -6.99 21.38
C LEU A 278 6.35 -8.40 21.15
N MET A 279 5.07 -8.57 21.42
CA MET A 279 4.36 -9.84 21.21
C MET A 279 4.64 -10.51 19.86
N PRO A 280 4.71 -9.81 18.68
CA PRO A 280 5.00 -10.46 17.41
C PRO A 280 6.36 -11.17 17.35
N TYR A 281 7.34 -10.76 18.16
CA TYR A 281 8.69 -11.33 18.24
C TYR A 281 8.87 -12.33 19.40
N GLY A 282 7.88 -12.51 20.25
CA GLY A 282 7.99 -13.17 21.52
C GLY A 282 8.48 -12.22 22.62
N GLY A 283 8.38 -12.65 23.87
CA GLY A 283 8.76 -11.84 25.01
C GLY A 283 10.21 -11.33 24.92
N ILE A 284 10.36 -10.04 24.87
CA ILE A 284 11.65 -9.36 24.98
C ILE A 284 11.74 -8.80 26.40
N PRO A 285 12.74 -9.21 27.19
CA PRO A 285 12.88 -8.75 28.56
C PRO A 285 13.01 -7.22 28.66
N VAL A 286 12.53 -6.65 29.74
CA VAL A 286 12.79 -5.26 30.13
C VAL A 286 14.31 -5.06 30.28
N ASN A 287 14.84 -3.94 29.82
CA ASN A 287 16.27 -3.62 29.76
C ASN A 287 17.10 -4.44 28.75
N ALA A 288 16.46 -5.12 27.80
CA ALA A 288 17.18 -5.80 26.73
C ALA A 288 17.92 -4.79 25.82
N ARG A 289 19.10 -5.18 25.40
CA ARG A 289 19.90 -4.46 24.39
C ARG A 289 19.72 -5.13 23.05
N ILE A 290 19.22 -4.37 22.07
CA ILE A 290 18.76 -4.90 20.80
C ILE A 290 19.60 -4.36 19.65
N ILE A 291 19.99 -5.23 18.73
CA ILE A 291 20.37 -4.85 17.37
C ILE A 291 19.15 -5.05 16.49
N LEU A 292 18.81 -4.04 15.70
CA LEU A 292 17.72 -4.11 14.73
C LEU A 292 18.28 -4.34 13.33
N TYR A 293 17.78 -5.34 12.63
CA TYR A 293 18.16 -5.64 11.24
C TYR A 293 16.99 -5.42 10.29
N GLY A 294 17.16 -4.49 9.34
CA GLY A 294 16.17 -4.04 8.38
C GLY A 294 15.71 -2.62 8.65
N ALA A 295 15.85 -1.73 7.67
CA ALA A 295 15.45 -0.32 7.76
C ALA A 295 14.28 0.06 6.83
N GLY A 296 13.58 -0.95 6.28
CA GLY A 296 12.34 -0.78 5.55
C GLY A 296 11.17 -0.31 6.46
N LYS A 297 9.95 -0.25 5.92
CA LYS A 297 8.77 0.24 6.67
C LYS A 297 8.57 -0.46 8.01
N MET A 298 8.71 -1.80 8.04
CA MET A 298 8.60 -2.57 9.28
C MET A 298 9.70 -2.21 10.29
N GLY A 299 10.95 -2.06 9.82
CA GLY A 299 12.07 -1.65 10.69
C GLY A 299 11.90 -0.24 11.25
N GLN A 300 11.41 0.70 10.44
CA GLN A 300 11.13 2.05 10.89
C GLN A 300 9.98 2.09 11.91
N SER A 301 8.93 1.29 11.73
CA SER A 301 7.85 1.14 12.71
C SER A 301 8.38 0.59 14.03
N LEU A 302 9.19 -0.48 13.97
CA LEU A 302 9.79 -1.11 15.15
C LEU A 302 10.79 -0.18 15.86
N TYR A 303 11.65 0.50 15.11
CA TYR A 303 12.64 1.43 15.68
C TYR A 303 11.97 2.59 16.45
N ARG A 304 10.90 3.19 15.90
CA ARG A 304 10.13 4.23 16.61
C ARG A 304 9.49 3.70 17.89
N TYR A 305 8.92 2.51 17.82
CA TYR A 305 8.33 1.85 18.99
C TYR A 305 9.36 1.61 20.09
N LEU A 306 10.55 1.11 19.73
CA LEU A 306 11.63 0.84 20.69
C LEU A 306 12.20 2.12 21.29
N LYS A 307 12.44 3.15 20.46
CA LYS A 307 12.94 4.47 20.94
C LYS A 307 11.98 5.19 21.89
N GLY A 308 10.69 4.92 21.81
CA GLY A 308 9.70 5.48 22.73
C GLY A 308 9.65 4.80 24.10
N ARG A 309 10.52 3.80 24.37
CA ARG A 309 10.55 3.01 25.60
C ARG A 309 11.89 3.09 26.29
N ASP A 310 11.93 3.74 27.44
CA ASP A 310 13.14 3.86 28.28
C ASP A 310 13.68 2.49 28.76
N SER A 311 12.86 1.44 28.64
CA SER A 311 13.17 0.09 29.09
C SER A 311 13.85 -0.80 28.07
N ILE A 312 14.20 -0.29 26.87
CA ILE A 312 14.90 -1.05 25.82
C ILE A 312 15.96 -0.16 25.18
N GLU A 313 17.17 -0.70 25.05
CA GLU A 313 18.27 -0.03 24.38
C GLU A 313 18.42 -0.57 22.94
N VAL A 314 18.32 0.29 21.93
CA VAL A 314 18.72 -0.06 20.56
C VAL A 314 20.19 0.27 20.40
N VAL A 315 21.02 -0.79 20.45
CA VAL A 315 22.47 -0.71 20.36
C VAL A 315 22.93 -0.31 18.96
N ASP A 316 22.28 -0.87 17.94
CA ASP A 316 22.60 -0.59 16.54
C ASP A 316 21.40 -0.89 15.63
N TRP A 317 21.39 -0.26 14.45
CA TRP A 317 20.39 -0.49 13.42
C TRP A 317 21.06 -0.76 12.07
N LEU A 318 20.81 -1.96 11.53
CA LEU A 318 21.54 -2.52 10.41
C LEU A 318 20.65 -2.68 9.18
N ASP A 319 21.17 -2.37 8.00
CA ASP A 319 20.55 -2.73 6.71
C ASP A 319 21.62 -2.85 5.63
N LYS A 320 21.49 -3.83 4.74
CA LYS A 320 22.38 -3.99 3.59
C LYS A 320 22.40 -2.78 2.65
N ASN A 321 21.30 -2.02 2.61
CA ASN A 321 21.17 -0.79 1.85
C ASN A 321 21.37 0.46 2.74
N SER A 322 22.19 0.36 3.78
CA SER A 322 22.42 1.44 4.77
C SER A 322 22.69 2.80 4.13
N ALA A 323 23.47 2.86 3.05
CA ALA A 323 23.77 4.09 2.34
C ALA A 323 22.52 4.85 1.85
N VAL A 324 21.45 4.14 1.46
CA VAL A 324 20.18 4.75 1.04
C VAL A 324 19.48 5.41 2.22
N TYR A 325 19.49 4.75 3.38
CA TYR A 325 18.84 5.26 4.58
C TYR A 325 19.64 6.41 5.24
N GLN A 326 20.98 6.34 5.19
CA GLN A 326 21.86 7.42 5.65
C GLN A 326 21.62 8.72 4.87
N LYS A 327 21.44 8.66 3.56
CA LYS A 327 21.05 9.84 2.74
C LYS A 327 19.72 10.47 3.20
N LYS A 328 18.83 9.68 3.81
CA LYS A 328 17.56 10.14 4.40
C LYS A 328 17.69 10.60 5.85
N GLY A 329 18.91 10.72 6.37
CA GLY A 329 19.19 11.18 7.73
C GLY A 329 18.97 10.12 8.81
N MET A 330 18.92 8.83 8.46
CA MET A 330 18.78 7.75 9.44
C MET A 330 20.15 7.19 9.83
N GLU A 331 20.34 6.90 11.11
CA GLU A 331 21.53 6.25 11.65
C GLU A 331 21.42 4.72 11.44
N VAL A 332 21.69 4.27 10.21
CA VAL A 332 21.64 2.86 9.82
C VAL A 332 23.02 2.46 9.32
N HIS A 333 23.53 1.32 9.78
CA HIS A 333 24.87 0.83 9.45
C HIS A 333 24.82 -0.41 8.53
N CYS A 334 25.96 -0.67 7.86
CA CYS A 334 26.12 -1.91 7.11
C CYS A 334 26.25 -3.11 8.06
N PRO A 335 25.65 -4.27 7.78
CA PRO A 335 25.78 -5.47 8.61
C PRO A 335 27.23 -5.89 8.89
N ASP A 336 28.18 -5.57 8.01
CA ASP A 336 29.61 -5.89 8.19
C ASP A 336 30.20 -5.31 9.50
N CYS A 337 29.53 -4.31 10.09
CA CYS A 337 29.97 -3.78 11.38
C CYS A 337 29.71 -4.76 12.56
N LEU A 338 28.89 -5.79 12.38
CA LEU A 338 28.66 -6.84 13.39
C LEU A 338 29.95 -7.53 13.83
N GLU A 339 30.94 -7.70 12.95
CA GLU A 339 32.25 -8.25 13.30
C GLU A 339 32.99 -7.44 14.37
N LYS A 340 32.65 -6.14 14.49
CA LYS A 340 33.22 -5.22 15.48
C LYS A 340 32.41 -5.15 16.77
N ILE A 341 31.18 -5.59 16.76
CA ILE A 341 30.28 -5.60 17.91
C ILE A 341 30.50 -6.90 18.67
N GLN A 342 31.03 -6.81 19.89
CA GLN A 342 31.23 -7.98 20.73
C GLN A 342 29.87 -8.64 21.03
N ASP A 343 29.83 -9.96 21.04
CA ASP A 343 28.61 -10.75 21.31
C ASP A 343 27.93 -10.41 22.65
N LYS A 344 28.70 -9.90 23.62
CA LYS A 344 28.20 -9.44 24.93
C LYS A 344 27.57 -8.03 24.91
N ALA A 345 27.68 -7.30 23.78
CA ALA A 345 27.19 -5.93 23.70
C ALA A 345 25.66 -5.87 23.48
N TYR A 346 25.02 -6.97 23.08
CA TYR A 346 23.57 -7.05 22.84
C TYR A 346 23.01 -8.37 23.32
N ASP A 347 21.72 -8.38 23.58
CA ASP A 347 20.98 -9.55 24.06
C ASP A 347 20.26 -10.24 22.91
N PHE A 348 19.65 -9.47 21.99
CA PHE A 348 18.91 -9.97 20.82
C PHE A 348 19.21 -9.18 19.56
N LEU A 349 19.13 -9.88 18.41
CA LEU A 349 19.09 -9.28 17.07
C LEU A 349 17.70 -9.53 16.48
N LEU A 350 16.93 -8.45 16.28
CA LEU A 350 15.58 -8.53 15.74
C LEU A 350 15.58 -8.28 14.24
N ILE A 351 15.09 -9.25 13.47
CA ILE A 351 14.94 -9.11 12.02
C ILE A 351 13.59 -8.43 11.73
N ALA A 352 13.63 -7.18 11.26
CA ALA A 352 12.47 -6.37 10.91
C ALA A 352 12.21 -6.37 9.40
N VAL A 353 12.02 -7.56 8.86
CA VAL A 353 11.73 -7.82 7.45
C VAL A 353 10.52 -8.75 7.37
N ASN A 354 9.55 -8.43 6.51
CA ASN A 354 8.31 -9.20 6.39
C ASN A 354 8.37 -10.37 5.40
N SER A 355 9.32 -10.40 4.47
CA SER A 355 9.49 -11.50 3.52
C SER A 355 10.18 -12.71 4.16
N GLN A 356 9.49 -13.84 4.27
CA GLN A 356 10.06 -15.10 4.78
C GLN A 356 11.29 -15.53 3.99
N LYS A 357 11.30 -15.38 2.67
CA LYS A 357 12.45 -15.70 1.82
C LYS A 357 13.65 -14.84 2.16
N ALA A 358 13.45 -13.54 2.36
CA ALA A 358 14.53 -12.63 2.74
C ALA A 358 15.03 -12.95 4.15
N VAL A 359 14.15 -13.26 5.09
CA VAL A 359 14.49 -13.64 6.46
C VAL A 359 15.38 -14.88 6.50
N LYS A 360 15.04 -15.94 5.74
CA LYS A 360 15.87 -17.14 5.64
C LYS A 360 17.30 -16.84 5.13
N SER A 361 17.41 -15.92 4.17
CA SER A 361 18.71 -15.47 3.66
C SER A 361 19.50 -14.67 4.70
N ILE A 362 18.81 -13.78 5.45
CA ILE A 362 19.40 -12.97 6.51
C ILE A 362 19.89 -13.87 7.65
N TYR A 363 19.09 -14.84 8.08
CA TYR A 363 19.49 -15.82 9.11
C TYR A 363 20.80 -16.51 8.75
N ARG A 364 20.89 -17.05 7.54
CA ARG A 364 22.10 -17.73 7.07
C ARG A 364 23.32 -16.80 7.07
N CYS A 365 23.15 -15.58 6.57
CA CYS A 365 24.22 -14.60 6.56
C CYS A 365 24.70 -14.25 7.98
N LEU A 366 23.78 -14.07 8.92
CA LEU A 366 24.12 -13.75 10.32
C LEU A 366 24.84 -14.94 11.02
N GLU A 367 24.44 -16.18 10.75
CA GLU A 367 25.13 -17.37 11.26
C GLU A 367 26.55 -17.49 10.68
N GLU A 368 26.72 -17.21 9.38
CA GLU A 368 28.05 -17.19 8.73
C GLU A 368 28.94 -16.09 9.32
N MET A 369 28.38 -14.98 9.79
CA MET A 369 29.09 -13.93 10.52
C MET A 369 29.36 -14.27 12.00
N GLY A 370 28.96 -15.44 12.47
CA GLY A 370 29.19 -15.92 13.84
C GLY A 370 28.17 -15.41 14.87
N VAL A 371 27.03 -14.85 14.46
CA VAL A 371 25.96 -14.45 15.39
C VAL A 371 25.32 -15.71 15.98
N ASN A 372 25.20 -15.76 17.32
CA ASN A 372 24.52 -16.86 17.98
C ASN A 372 23.05 -16.95 17.57
N ALA A 373 22.63 -18.08 17.00
CA ALA A 373 21.28 -18.34 16.52
C ALA A 373 20.18 -18.10 17.59
N GLU A 374 20.46 -18.35 18.88
CA GLU A 374 19.52 -18.13 19.98
C GLU A 374 19.18 -16.64 20.19
N LYS A 375 20.09 -15.74 19.79
CA LYS A 375 19.87 -14.29 19.87
C LYS A 375 19.10 -13.74 18.69
N ILE A 376 19.08 -14.42 17.56
CA ILE A 376 18.36 -13.98 16.37
C ILE A 376 16.87 -14.24 16.57
N LYS A 377 16.08 -13.18 16.49
CA LYS A 377 14.62 -13.24 16.61
C LYS A 377 13.96 -12.69 15.35
N TRP A 378 12.95 -13.39 14.91
CA TRP A 378 11.99 -12.91 13.93
C TRP A 378 10.58 -13.10 14.50
N LEU A 379 9.56 -12.75 13.71
CA LEU A 379 8.16 -12.94 14.07
C LEU A 379 7.92 -14.39 14.52
N ARG A 380 7.17 -14.57 15.60
CA ARG A 380 6.82 -15.91 16.10
C ARG A 380 6.05 -16.68 15.02
N GLU A 381 6.32 -17.95 14.89
CA GLU A 381 5.66 -18.82 13.93
C GLU A 381 4.13 -18.82 14.13
N GLU A 382 3.67 -18.84 15.38
CA GLU A 382 2.24 -18.74 15.71
C GLU A 382 1.62 -17.44 15.20
N PHE A 383 2.33 -16.31 15.31
CA PHE A 383 1.85 -15.01 14.84
C PHE A 383 1.66 -14.96 13.33
N ILE A 384 2.55 -15.57 12.56
CA ILE A 384 2.47 -15.57 11.08
C ILE A 384 1.44 -16.57 10.54
N ARG A 385 1.01 -17.56 11.33
CA ARG A 385 0.02 -18.56 10.93
C ARG A 385 -1.33 -17.90 10.64
N GLU A 386 -2.06 -18.45 9.67
CA GLU A 386 -3.37 -17.94 9.26
C GLU A 386 -4.45 -18.08 10.34
N ASP A 387 -4.32 -19.11 11.19
CA ASP A 387 -5.27 -19.40 12.27
C ASP A 387 -5.08 -18.55 13.55
N TYR A 388 -4.02 -17.74 13.63
CA TYR A 388 -3.86 -16.76 14.70
C TYR A 388 -4.59 -15.46 14.31
N PHE A 389 -5.79 -15.28 14.84
CA PHE A 389 -6.64 -14.15 14.50
C PHE A 389 -6.40 -12.94 15.42
N ILE A 390 -6.29 -11.75 14.80
CA ILE A 390 -6.18 -10.46 15.49
C ILE A 390 -7.36 -9.53 15.19
N LEU A 391 -8.21 -9.85 14.21
CA LEU A 391 -9.27 -8.96 13.72
C LEU A 391 -10.24 -8.49 14.82
N ASP A 392 -10.60 -9.37 15.76
CA ASP A 392 -11.57 -9.02 16.81
C ASP A 392 -11.01 -8.03 17.83
N ALA A 393 -9.69 -7.90 17.92
CA ALA A 393 -9.05 -6.91 18.78
C ALA A 393 -8.97 -5.52 18.12
N PHE A 394 -9.11 -5.44 16.79
CA PHE A 394 -8.93 -4.22 16.00
C PHE A 394 -10.17 -3.80 15.20
N ALA A 395 -11.24 -4.60 15.21
CA ALA A 395 -12.49 -4.35 14.49
C ALA A 395 -13.55 -3.66 15.34
#